data_5154dcb3fd8ae5043d8bb8f43fe71cd1
#
_entry.id   5154dcb3fd8ae5043d8bb8f43fe71cd1
#
_cell.length_a   1.000
_cell.length_b   1.000
_cell.length_c   1.000
_cell.angle_alpha   90.00
_cell.angle_beta   90.00
_cell.angle_gamma   90.00
#
_symmetry.space_group_name_H-M   'P 1'
#
loop_
_entity.id
_entity.type
_entity.pdbx_description
1 polymer ?
#
loop_
_entity_poly.entity_id
_entity_poly.type
_entity_poly.pdbx_seq_one_letter_code
_entity_poly.pdbx_strand_id
1 'polypeptide(L)'
;MKRRSYVAFALTAAVGLSGCATDTDRNDPSADPAISTPSSDGNPTPGDAAMPSWPAPTDVAARVAAAGLDLGPMGTAEHYHPQLRIVVDGADVPVPPNIGVDPATGAMSALHTHEGDGTIHIEADSVGEVFTLGQFFTQWGVALTPQQIGGVRAKRGQQVQVTSSGTPVTGDPADLRLEPEQKIVLTMP
;
A
#
# COMPACT_ATOMS: atom_id res chain seq x y z
N MET A 1 -30.92 34.30 20.65
CA MET A 1 -30.74 33.61 21.96
C MET A 1 -31.63 32.38 21.98
N LYS A 2 -31.05 31.17 21.78
CA LYS A 2 -31.75 29.90 22.00
C LYS A 2 -30.80 28.98 22.77
N ARG A 3 -31.18 28.68 24.01
CA ARG A 3 -30.46 27.79 24.93
C ARG A 3 -30.67 26.33 24.49
N ARG A 4 -29.62 25.54 24.42
CA ARG A 4 -29.70 24.10 24.27
C ARG A 4 -29.38 23.43 25.60
N SER A 5 -30.35 22.63 26.05
CA SER A 5 -30.29 21.82 27.27
C SER A 5 -29.44 20.58 27.02
N TYR A 6 -28.56 20.27 27.97
CA TYR A 6 -27.82 19.01 28.02
C TYR A 6 -28.62 18.02 28.88
N VAL A 7 -28.81 16.81 28.38
CA VAL A 7 -29.35 15.67 29.11
C VAL A 7 -28.17 14.74 29.44
N ALA A 8 -27.93 14.55 30.72
CA ALA A 8 -26.98 13.61 31.27
C ALA A 8 -27.68 12.25 31.47
N PHE A 9 -27.10 11.16 30.99
CA PHE A 9 -27.50 9.81 31.34
C PHE A 9 -26.49 9.19 32.28
N ALA A 10 -26.99 8.72 33.41
CA ALA A 10 -26.21 8.09 34.48
C ALA A 10 -26.04 6.59 34.24
N LEU A 11 -24.87 6.14 34.64
CA LEU A 11 -24.37 4.77 34.61
C LEU A 11 -24.88 3.96 35.81
N THR A 12 -25.31 2.73 35.60
CA THR A 12 -25.48 1.76 36.70
C THR A 12 -24.62 0.51 36.42
N ALA A 13 -23.76 0.22 37.39
CA ALA A 13 -22.93 -0.96 37.46
C ALA A 13 -23.68 -2.11 38.14
N ALA A 14 -23.49 -3.33 37.66
CA ALA A 14 -23.85 -4.56 38.37
C ALA A 14 -22.64 -5.48 38.48
N VAL A 15 -22.31 -5.78 39.74
CA VAL A 15 -21.27 -6.73 40.17
C VAL A 15 -21.95 -8.08 40.41
N GLY A 16 -21.38 -9.16 39.92
CA GLY A 16 -21.77 -10.53 40.22
C GLY A 16 -20.54 -11.39 40.51
N LEU A 17 -20.40 -11.80 41.78
CA LEU A 17 -19.42 -12.75 42.29
C LEU A 17 -20.01 -14.18 42.35
N SER A 18 -19.10 -15.15 42.39
CA SER A 18 -19.18 -16.54 42.89
C SER A 18 -19.17 -17.61 41.79
N GLY A 19 -18.34 -18.63 41.85
CA GLY A 19 -17.96 -19.48 42.94
C GLY A 19 -16.87 -20.47 42.60
N CYS A 20 -16.13 -20.85 43.61
CA CYS A 20 -15.13 -21.92 43.65
C CYS A 20 -15.75 -23.31 43.58
N ALA A 21 -15.06 -24.24 42.92
CA ALA A 21 -15.10 -25.66 43.27
C ALA A 21 -13.73 -26.28 43.04
N THR A 22 -13.16 -26.77 44.13
CA THR A 22 -11.99 -27.64 44.25
C THR A 22 -12.41 -29.07 43.91
N ASP A 23 -11.62 -29.80 43.20
CA ASP A 23 -11.45 -31.23 43.53
C ASP A 23 -10.06 -31.77 43.14
N THR A 24 -9.62 -32.65 43.99
CA THR A 24 -8.29 -33.15 44.26
C THR A 24 -8.03 -34.45 43.54
N ASP A 25 -6.75 -34.69 43.26
CA ASP A 25 -6.05 -35.97 43.24
C ASP A 25 -6.17 -36.92 42.03
N ARG A 26 -5.05 -37.14 41.34
CA ARG A 26 -4.30 -38.37 41.35
C ARG A 26 -3.01 -38.34 40.52
N ASN A 27 -1.93 -38.63 41.21
CA ASN A 27 -0.61 -39.03 40.72
C ASN A 27 -0.66 -40.21 39.76
N ASP A 28 0.01 -40.13 38.62
CA ASP A 28 0.70 -41.25 38.03
C ASP A 28 1.92 -40.77 37.21
N PRO A 29 3.13 -41.25 37.49
CA PRO A 29 4.34 -40.87 36.79
C PRO A 29 4.67 -41.90 35.71
N SER A 30 4.87 -41.49 34.50
CA SER A 30 5.73 -42.11 33.49
C SER A 30 5.14 -42.01 32.08
N ALA A 31 5.52 -40.99 31.36
CA ALA A 31 5.80 -41.09 29.93
C ALA A 31 6.53 -39.81 29.50
N ASP A 32 7.78 -39.98 29.21
CA ASP A 32 8.66 -38.99 28.59
C ASP A 32 8.15 -38.69 27.17
N PRO A 33 7.68 -37.48 26.84
CA PRO A 33 7.43 -37.17 25.46
C PRO A 33 8.75 -36.69 24.85
N ALA A 34 9.28 -37.50 23.95
CA ALA A 34 10.36 -37.10 23.07
C ALA A 34 10.08 -35.72 22.47
N ILE A 35 10.90 -34.75 22.82
CA ILE A 35 10.97 -33.44 22.18
C ILE A 35 11.44 -33.67 20.75
N SER A 36 10.50 -33.78 19.83
CA SER A 36 10.78 -33.64 18.41
C SER A 36 11.10 -32.18 18.15
N THR A 37 12.37 -31.82 18.16
CA THR A 37 12.83 -30.57 17.57
C THR A 37 12.44 -30.56 16.08
N PRO A 38 11.71 -29.59 15.57
CA PRO A 38 11.55 -29.43 14.12
C PRO A 38 12.94 -29.06 13.58
N SER A 39 13.54 -29.97 12.81
CA SER A 39 14.73 -29.67 12.00
C SER A 39 14.35 -28.59 11.02
N SER A 40 14.74 -27.34 11.31
CA SER A 40 14.72 -26.22 10.36
C SER A 40 15.93 -26.33 9.41
N ASP A 41 16.00 -27.40 8.66
CA ASP A 41 16.92 -27.53 7.53
C ASP A 41 16.19 -27.20 6.21
N GLY A 42 15.51 -26.05 6.19
CA GLY A 42 15.06 -25.40 4.97
C GLY A 42 16.13 -24.43 4.49
N ASN A 43 17.21 -24.96 3.91
CA ASN A 43 18.08 -24.13 3.09
C ASN A 43 17.23 -23.59 1.91
N PRO A 44 16.99 -22.26 1.77
CA PRO A 44 16.19 -21.75 0.67
C PRO A 44 16.89 -22.14 -0.62
N THR A 45 16.17 -22.85 -1.46
CA THR A 45 16.61 -23.14 -2.83
C THR A 45 16.91 -21.81 -3.52
N PRO A 46 18.06 -21.65 -4.21
CA PRO A 46 18.31 -20.45 -5.01
C PRO A 46 17.25 -20.37 -6.12
N GLY A 47 16.26 -19.52 -5.93
CA GLY A 47 15.10 -19.35 -6.82
C GLY A 47 13.83 -18.87 -6.11
N ASP A 48 13.69 -19.07 -4.79
CA ASP A 48 12.57 -18.59 -3.98
C ASP A 48 12.84 -17.19 -3.36
N ALA A 49 13.44 -16.28 -4.09
CA ALA A 49 13.37 -14.88 -3.70
C ALA A 49 11.90 -14.45 -3.87
N ALA A 50 11.18 -14.36 -2.75
CA ALA A 50 9.80 -13.88 -2.77
C ALA A 50 9.75 -12.56 -3.55
N MET A 51 8.86 -12.50 -4.54
CA MET A 51 8.67 -11.28 -5.33
C MET A 51 8.40 -10.10 -4.40
N PRO A 52 8.97 -8.91 -4.66
CA PRO A 52 8.66 -7.74 -3.88
C PRO A 52 7.14 -7.50 -3.91
N SER A 53 6.57 -7.31 -2.74
CA SER A 53 5.15 -6.96 -2.60
C SER A 53 5.06 -5.65 -1.82
N TRP A 54 4.41 -4.67 -2.43
CA TRP A 54 4.21 -3.36 -1.81
C TRP A 54 2.71 -3.13 -1.64
N PRO A 55 2.15 -3.42 -0.44
CA PRO A 55 0.72 -3.25 -0.19
C PRO A 55 0.32 -1.77 -0.25
N ALA A 56 -0.97 -1.50 -0.41
CA ALA A 56 -1.51 -0.15 -0.26
C ALA A 56 -1.26 0.37 1.16
N PRO A 57 -1.02 1.68 1.35
CA PRO A 57 -0.74 2.27 2.65
C PRO A 57 -2.00 2.25 3.54
N THR A 58 -1.79 2.17 4.86
CA THR A 58 -2.86 2.31 5.86
C THR A 58 -2.95 3.72 6.43
N ASP A 59 -1.91 4.54 6.24
CA ASP A 59 -1.81 5.95 6.66
C ASP A 59 -2.12 6.90 5.49
N VAL A 60 -3.22 6.64 4.77
CA VAL A 60 -3.58 7.26 3.48
C VAL A 60 -3.52 8.79 3.54
N ALA A 61 -4.17 9.41 4.54
CA ALA A 61 -4.21 10.87 4.64
C ALA A 61 -2.80 11.50 4.75
N ALA A 62 -1.93 10.90 5.56
CA ALA A 62 -0.55 11.38 5.70
C ALA A 62 0.26 11.21 4.41
N ARG A 63 0.05 10.12 3.69
CA ARG A 63 0.72 9.84 2.42
C ARG A 63 0.28 10.76 1.29
N VAL A 64 -1.03 10.98 1.17
CA VAL A 64 -1.59 11.91 0.19
C VAL A 64 -1.07 13.33 0.43
N ALA A 65 -1.09 13.79 1.69
CA ALA A 65 -0.52 15.09 2.05
C ALA A 65 1.00 15.18 1.76
N ALA A 66 1.76 14.09 2.00
CA ALA A 66 3.19 14.04 1.67
C ALA A 66 3.45 14.13 0.15
N ALA A 67 2.53 13.67 -0.67
CA ALA A 67 2.56 13.82 -2.13
C ALA A 67 2.15 15.22 -2.62
N GLY A 68 1.75 16.11 -1.68
CA GLY A 68 1.24 17.44 -2.02
C GLY A 68 -0.14 17.40 -2.64
N LEU A 69 -0.93 16.39 -2.29
CA LEU A 69 -2.30 16.18 -2.77
C LEU A 69 -3.28 16.26 -1.60
N ASP A 70 -4.56 16.37 -1.91
CA ASP A 70 -5.64 16.42 -0.94
C ASP A 70 -6.52 15.17 -1.02
N LEU A 71 -7.14 14.78 0.10
CA LEU A 71 -8.22 13.81 0.15
C LEU A 71 -9.56 14.53 0.15
N GLY A 72 -10.44 14.14 -0.75
CA GLY A 72 -11.74 14.79 -0.86
C GLY A 72 -12.71 14.00 -1.76
N PRO A 73 -13.79 14.66 -2.20
CA PRO A 73 -14.58 14.16 -3.30
C PRO A 73 -13.74 14.20 -4.59
N MET A 74 -14.02 13.31 -5.52
CA MET A 74 -13.32 13.26 -6.81
C MET A 74 -13.60 14.51 -7.64
N GLY A 75 -12.57 15.00 -8.33
CA GLY A 75 -12.70 16.05 -9.33
C GLY A 75 -13.50 15.58 -10.54
N THR A 76 -14.08 16.53 -11.26
CA THR A 76 -14.92 16.25 -12.44
C THR A 76 -14.48 17.03 -13.68
N ALA A 77 -13.42 17.81 -13.58
CA ALA A 77 -12.95 18.64 -14.69
C ALA A 77 -12.14 17.84 -15.71
N GLU A 78 -11.33 16.87 -15.24
CA GLU A 78 -10.62 15.93 -16.09
C GLU A 78 -10.69 14.51 -15.49
N HIS A 79 -10.80 13.50 -16.37
CA HIS A 79 -10.83 12.10 -16.01
C HIS A 79 -10.09 11.27 -17.07
N TYR A 80 -8.98 10.63 -16.67
CA TYR A 80 -8.18 9.78 -17.58
C TYR A 80 -7.39 8.71 -16.84
N HIS A 81 -6.88 7.72 -17.58
CA HIS A 81 -6.34 6.49 -17.02
C HIS A 81 -4.98 6.11 -17.63
N PRO A 82 -3.85 6.58 -17.10
CA PRO A 82 -2.56 5.96 -17.41
C PRO A 82 -2.45 4.57 -16.78
N GLN A 83 -1.71 3.68 -17.42
CA GLN A 83 -1.42 2.33 -16.93
C GLN A 83 0.03 2.19 -16.50
N LEU A 84 0.25 1.64 -15.32
CA LEU A 84 1.57 1.36 -14.76
C LEU A 84 1.83 -0.15 -14.67
N ARG A 85 2.94 -0.58 -15.27
CA ARG A 85 3.50 -1.92 -15.09
C ARG A 85 4.89 -1.81 -14.47
N ILE A 86 5.16 -2.64 -13.47
CA ILE A 86 6.45 -2.69 -12.78
C ILE A 86 7.04 -4.09 -12.98
N VAL A 87 8.28 -4.16 -13.44
CA VAL A 87 9.02 -5.41 -13.66
C VAL A 87 10.31 -5.37 -12.85
N VAL A 88 10.53 -6.36 -12.01
CA VAL A 88 11.76 -6.52 -11.23
C VAL A 88 12.37 -7.88 -11.53
N ASP A 89 13.65 -7.90 -11.94
CA ASP A 89 14.36 -9.12 -12.34
C ASP A 89 13.54 -10.00 -13.31
N GLY A 90 12.82 -9.36 -14.23
CA GLY A 90 12.02 -10.03 -15.28
C GLY A 90 10.62 -10.48 -14.87
N ALA A 91 10.20 -10.25 -13.63
CA ALA A 91 8.88 -10.63 -13.14
C ALA A 91 8.02 -9.42 -12.76
N ASP A 92 6.71 -9.52 -13.02
CA ASP A 92 5.75 -8.45 -12.73
C ASP A 92 5.53 -8.28 -11.22
N VAL A 93 5.57 -7.02 -10.77
CA VAL A 93 5.19 -6.63 -9.41
C VAL A 93 3.83 -5.95 -9.47
N PRO A 94 2.82 -6.46 -8.74
CA PRO A 94 1.48 -5.92 -8.80
C PRO A 94 1.40 -4.53 -8.17
N VAL A 95 0.63 -3.65 -8.79
CA VAL A 95 0.19 -2.38 -8.21
C VAL A 95 -1.12 -2.66 -7.47
N PRO A 96 -1.21 -2.45 -6.16
CA PRO A 96 -2.42 -2.80 -5.42
C PRO A 96 -3.57 -1.80 -5.68
N PRO A 97 -4.82 -2.20 -5.44
CA PRO A 97 -5.94 -1.27 -5.34
C PRO A 97 -5.82 -0.40 -4.09
N ASN A 98 -6.60 0.67 -4.05
CA ASN A 98 -6.76 1.59 -2.92
C ASN A 98 -5.50 2.43 -2.56
N ILE A 99 -4.58 2.65 -3.50
CA ILE A 99 -3.59 3.72 -3.34
C ILE A 99 -4.35 5.04 -3.46
N GLY A 100 -4.17 5.96 -2.51
CA GLY A 100 -4.85 7.26 -2.50
C GLY A 100 -6.35 7.20 -2.17
N VAL A 101 -6.85 6.08 -1.65
CA VAL A 101 -8.24 5.89 -1.21
C VAL A 101 -8.29 5.67 0.29
N ASP A 102 -9.05 6.46 1.02
CA ASP A 102 -9.33 6.23 2.44
C ASP A 102 -10.54 5.30 2.59
N PRO A 103 -10.35 4.05 2.99
CA PRO A 103 -11.44 3.08 3.07
C PRO A 103 -12.43 3.39 4.21
N ALA A 104 -12.07 4.22 5.18
CA ALA A 104 -12.93 4.56 6.30
C ALA A 104 -13.96 5.63 5.94
N THR A 105 -13.59 6.57 5.08
CA THR A 105 -14.43 7.71 4.70
C THR A 105 -14.91 7.65 3.25
N GLY A 106 -14.25 6.87 2.41
CA GLY A 106 -14.45 6.86 0.96
C GLY A 106 -13.86 8.09 0.25
N ALA A 107 -13.13 8.95 0.97
CA ALA A 107 -12.43 10.07 0.36
C ALA A 107 -11.26 9.56 -0.50
N MET A 108 -11.02 10.22 -1.62
CA MET A 108 -9.97 9.86 -2.56
C MET A 108 -9.07 11.04 -2.90
N SER A 109 -7.85 10.75 -3.26
CA SER A 109 -6.95 11.69 -3.92
C SER A 109 -7.34 11.79 -5.40
N ALA A 110 -7.10 12.92 -6.02
CA ALA A 110 -7.25 13.07 -7.48
C ALA A 110 -6.43 12.03 -8.27
N LEU A 111 -5.45 11.42 -7.66
CA LEU A 111 -4.56 10.39 -8.19
C LEU A 111 -4.70 9.12 -7.35
N HIS A 112 -5.36 8.06 -7.87
CA HIS A 112 -5.66 6.86 -7.06
C HIS A 112 -5.78 5.57 -7.90
N THR A 113 -5.99 4.43 -7.22
CA THR A 113 -6.26 3.13 -7.85
C THR A 113 -7.48 2.46 -7.24
N HIS A 114 -8.32 1.82 -8.07
CA HIS A 114 -9.43 0.97 -7.65
C HIS A 114 -9.13 -0.52 -7.81
N GLU A 115 -8.44 -0.88 -8.90
CA GLU A 115 -8.12 -2.25 -9.28
C GLU A 115 -6.64 -2.57 -9.05
N GLY A 116 -6.31 -3.85 -9.08
CA GLY A 116 -4.95 -4.35 -8.98
C GLY A 116 -4.27 -4.60 -10.33
N ASP A 117 -4.74 -3.98 -11.39
CA ASP A 117 -4.27 -4.17 -12.78
C ASP A 117 -3.28 -3.09 -13.25
N GLY A 118 -2.94 -2.14 -12.38
CA GLY A 118 -2.03 -1.03 -12.67
C GLY A 118 -2.70 0.19 -13.31
N THR A 119 -4.02 0.22 -13.44
CA THR A 119 -4.75 1.41 -13.87
C THR A 119 -4.68 2.48 -12.77
N ILE A 120 -4.16 3.64 -13.12
CA ILE A 120 -4.15 4.82 -12.27
C ILE A 120 -5.29 5.71 -12.72
N HIS A 121 -6.20 6.05 -11.80
CA HIS A 121 -7.26 7.01 -12.05
C HIS A 121 -6.76 8.41 -11.74
N ILE A 122 -7.00 9.32 -12.65
CA ILE A 122 -6.78 10.75 -12.46
C ILE A 122 -8.11 11.45 -12.63
N GLU A 123 -8.60 12.07 -11.55
CA GLU A 123 -9.85 12.76 -11.45
C GLU A 123 -9.62 14.14 -10.84
N ALA A 124 -9.30 15.10 -11.72
CA ALA A 124 -8.84 16.44 -11.34
C ALA A 124 -9.98 17.43 -11.19
N ASP A 125 -9.81 18.40 -10.29
CA ASP A 125 -10.74 19.53 -10.09
C ASP A 125 -10.57 20.64 -11.15
N SER A 126 -9.44 20.65 -11.85
CA SER A 126 -9.11 21.67 -12.83
C SER A 126 -8.53 21.06 -14.10
N VAL A 127 -8.91 21.64 -15.26
CA VAL A 127 -8.34 21.25 -16.56
C VAL A 127 -6.87 21.65 -16.62
N GLY A 128 -6.02 20.73 -17.06
CA GLY A 128 -4.57 20.94 -17.21
C GLY A 128 -3.79 20.83 -15.92
N GLU A 129 -4.37 20.28 -14.86
CA GLU A 129 -3.64 19.92 -13.64
C GLU A 129 -2.61 18.85 -13.95
N VAL A 130 -1.42 18.98 -13.35
CA VAL A 130 -0.27 18.13 -13.67
C VAL A 130 0.01 17.18 -12.52
N PHE A 131 -0.05 15.89 -12.80
CA PHE A 131 0.33 14.84 -11.87
C PHE A 131 1.59 14.13 -12.35
N THR A 132 2.37 13.62 -11.39
CA THR A 132 3.62 12.92 -11.66
C THR A 132 3.62 11.51 -11.08
N LEU A 133 4.44 10.66 -11.66
CA LEU A 133 4.67 9.32 -11.14
C LEU A 133 5.26 9.35 -9.72
N GLY A 134 6.09 10.36 -9.40
CA GLY A 134 6.63 10.58 -8.06
C GLY A 134 5.56 10.85 -7.01
N GLN A 135 4.52 11.62 -7.33
CA GLN A 135 3.38 11.83 -6.44
C GLN A 135 2.64 10.51 -6.17
N PHE A 136 2.41 9.72 -7.22
CA PHE A 136 1.78 8.40 -7.09
C PHE A 136 2.57 7.48 -6.16
N PHE A 137 3.88 7.35 -6.36
CA PHE A 137 4.75 6.52 -5.53
C PHE A 137 4.88 7.05 -4.09
N THR A 138 4.88 8.39 -3.91
CA THR A 138 4.91 9.02 -2.59
C THR A 138 3.65 8.67 -1.78
N GLN A 139 2.47 8.81 -2.37
CA GLN A 139 1.23 8.44 -1.67
C GLN A 139 1.09 6.92 -1.48
N TRP A 140 1.67 6.10 -2.35
CA TRP A 140 1.77 4.65 -2.13
C TRP A 140 2.73 4.30 -0.99
N GLY A 141 3.71 5.15 -0.69
CA GLY A 141 4.75 4.89 0.29
C GLY A 141 5.88 4.01 -0.24
N VAL A 142 6.01 3.92 -1.53
CA VAL A 142 7.04 3.16 -2.24
C VAL A 142 8.09 4.12 -2.80
N ALA A 143 9.36 3.89 -2.50
CA ALA A 143 10.42 4.74 -3.02
C ALA A 143 10.53 4.60 -4.55
N LEU A 144 10.71 5.72 -5.26
CA LEU A 144 11.01 5.76 -6.68
C LEU A 144 12.14 6.75 -6.94
N THR A 145 13.25 6.23 -7.42
CA THR A 145 14.44 7.02 -7.81
C THR A 145 15.10 6.37 -9.04
N PRO A 146 16.05 7.02 -9.69
CA PRO A 146 16.80 6.37 -10.78
C PRO A 146 17.49 5.05 -10.40
N GLN A 147 17.72 4.78 -9.10
CA GLN A 147 18.42 3.58 -8.64
C GLN A 147 17.57 2.68 -7.73
N GLN A 148 16.26 3.00 -7.52
CA GLN A 148 15.47 2.26 -6.55
C GLN A 148 13.99 2.25 -6.89
N ILE A 149 13.34 1.08 -6.72
CA ILE A 149 11.88 0.95 -6.66
C ILE A 149 11.57 0.19 -5.36
N GLY A 150 10.82 0.83 -4.44
CA GLY A 150 10.53 0.26 -3.12
C GLY A 150 11.80 -0.13 -2.37
N GLY A 151 11.87 -1.38 -1.92
CA GLY A 151 13.06 -1.96 -1.28
C GLY A 151 14.13 -2.44 -2.26
N VAL A 152 13.85 -2.48 -3.57
CA VAL A 152 14.77 -3.02 -4.58
C VAL A 152 15.68 -1.94 -5.13
N ARG A 153 16.99 -2.19 -5.09
CA ARG A 153 18.01 -1.29 -5.62
C ARG A 153 18.63 -1.85 -6.88
N ALA A 154 18.88 -0.97 -7.85
CA ALA A 154 19.61 -1.32 -9.06
C ALA A 154 21.03 -1.81 -8.74
N LYS A 155 21.52 -2.79 -9.47
CA LYS A 155 22.89 -3.27 -9.38
C LYS A 155 23.85 -2.16 -9.82
N ARG A 156 25.12 -2.29 -9.42
CA ARG A 156 26.14 -1.28 -9.74
C ARG A 156 26.22 -1.03 -11.25
N GLY A 157 26.07 0.23 -11.65
CA GLY A 157 26.10 0.65 -13.06
C GLY A 157 24.78 0.48 -13.81
N GLN A 158 23.74 -0.01 -13.13
CA GLN A 158 22.38 -0.10 -13.66
C GLN A 158 21.49 0.97 -13.05
N GLN A 159 20.34 1.18 -13.65
CA GLN A 159 19.30 2.09 -13.17
C GLN A 159 17.92 1.57 -13.57
N VAL A 160 16.89 2.12 -12.94
CA VAL A 160 15.50 1.94 -13.33
C VAL A 160 15.34 2.38 -14.78
N GLN A 161 14.84 1.51 -15.62
CA GLN A 161 14.49 1.82 -17.01
C GLN A 161 13.03 2.20 -17.06
N VAL A 162 12.71 3.27 -17.75
CA VAL A 162 11.36 3.79 -17.91
C VAL A 162 11.00 3.83 -19.39
N THR A 163 9.84 3.31 -19.74
CA THR A 163 9.22 3.59 -21.04
C THR A 163 7.85 4.21 -20.86
N SER A 164 7.52 5.16 -21.70
CA SER A 164 6.20 5.77 -21.82
C SER A 164 5.65 5.49 -23.21
N SER A 165 4.56 4.74 -23.29
CA SER A 165 3.92 4.31 -24.54
C SER A 165 4.93 3.73 -25.55
N GLY A 166 5.86 2.90 -25.04
CA GLY A 166 6.89 2.23 -25.83
C GLY A 166 8.15 3.07 -26.10
N THR A 167 8.18 4.35 -25.73
CA THR A 167 9.33 5.23 -25.92
C THR A 167 10.16 5.29 -24.63
N PRO A 168 11.49 5.06 -24.67
CA PRO A 168 12.36 5.23 -23.52
C PRO A 168 12.33 6.67 -22.99
N VAL A 169 12.22 6.81 -21.66
CA VAL A 169 12.28 8.08 -20.94
C VAL A 169 13.59 8.17 -20.18
N THR A 170 14.23 9.33 -20.25
CA THR A 170 15.49 9.60 -19.51
C THR A 170 15.23 10.60 -18.40
N GLY A 171 16.05 10.55 -17.33
CA GLY A 171 15.94 11.42 -16.18
C GLY A 171 15.43 10.69 -14.93
N ASP A 172 14.91 11.44 -13.97
CA ASP A 172 14.33 10.86 -12.78
C ASP A 172 12.94 10.28 -13.12
N PRO A 173 12.67 8.99 -12.87
CA PRO A 173 11.35 8.41 -13.08
C PRO A 173 10.24 9.10 -12.29
N ALA A 174 10.58 9.73 -11.15
CA ALA A 174 9.61 10.47 -10.34
C ALA A 174 9.06 11.72 -11.05
N ASP A 175 9.84 12.32 -11.96
CA ASP A 175 9.44 13.51 -12.71
C ASP A 175 8.53 13.20 -13.91
N LEU A 176 8.30 11.92 -14.22
CA LEU A 176 7.43 11.54 -15.35
C LEU A 176 6.01 12.05 -15.12
N ARG A 177 5.53 12.91 -16.04
CA ARG A 177 4.14 13.36 -16.04
C ARG A 177 3.21 12.23 -16.47
N LEU A 178 2.07 12.16 -15.81
CA LEU A 178 1.00 11.24 -16.15
C LEU A 178 0.09 11.88 -17.21
N GLU A 179 -0.14 11.14 -18.28
CA GLU A 179 -0.90 11.63 -19.45
C GLU A 179 -2.05 10.66 -19.78
N PRO A 180 -3.10 11.10 -20.49
CA PRO A 180 -4.19 10.22 -20.91
C PRO A 180 -3.69 9.00 -21.69
N GLU A 181 -4.26 7.83 -21.40
CA GLU A 181 -3.99 6.54 -22.09
C GLU A 181 -2.49 6.15 -22.13
N GLN A 182 -1.66 6.77 -21.33
CA GLN A 182 -0.22 6.50 -21.26
C GLN A 182 0.04 5.09 -20.72
N LYS A 183 0.95 4.37 -21.35
CA LYS A 183 1.42 3.05 -20.87
C LYS A 183 2.83 3.18 -20.31
N ILE A 184 2.95 3.12 -19.00
CA ILE A 184 4.22 3.27 -18.30
C ILE A 184 4.75 1.90 -17.91
N VAL A 185 5.99 1.61 -18.26
CA VAL A 185 6.69 0.43 -17.77
C VAL A 185 7.95 0.86 -17.04
N LEU A 186 8.04 0.47 -15.78
CA LEU A 186 9.25 0.56 -14.96
C LEU A 186 9.93 -0.80 -14.94
N THR A 187 11.20 -0.87 -15.30
CA THR A 187 11.98 -2.10 -15.27
C THR A 187 13.20 -1.93 -14.38
N MET A 188 13.33 -2.79 -13.38
CA MET A 188 14.52 -2.96 -12.56
C MET A 188 15.22 -4.23 -13.05
N PRO A 189 16.43 -4.12 -13.69
CA PRO A 189 17.17 -5.26 -14.22
C PRO A 189 17.94 -6.06 -13.16
#